data_7209a271168134946d54f7f8ff1c279d
#
_entry.id   7209a271168134946d54f7f8ff1c279d
#
_cell.length_a   1.000
_cell.length_b   1.000
_cell.length_c   1.000
_cell.angle_alpha   90.00
_cell.angle_beta   90.00
_cell.angle_gamma   90.00
#
_symmetry.space_group_name_H-M   'P 1'
#
loop_
_entity.id
_entity.type
_entity.pdbx_description
1 polymer ?
#
loop_
_entity_poly.entity_id
_entity_poly.type
_entity_poly.pdbx_seq_one_letter_code
_entity_poly.pdbx_strand_id
1 'polypeptide(L)'
;MDTSPSRSQARRDAQTAGTRADIVDAATILMRDRGYVGTSIAAIADGAGVAVQTIYNAVGSKADVLASVLAGATDRAGAGGRSGPDLAARLAAAETAGVALGVLADWIVDGNQRAAPIQRVLNEAAGIDPEIRELELSSAARSLVAYGDAVAVLRSRLGLRAGLSDHEAAASIWALGHPQVFQTLVVDLGWSTETYTAWLRSALPALLPAGRIPAH
;
A
#
# COMPACT_ATOMS: atom_id res chain seq x y z
N MET A 1 21.47 -30.53 10.93
CA MET A 1 21.98 -30.29 9.57
C MET A 1 21.86 -28.78 9.32
N ASP A 2 22.97 -28.10 9.43
CA ASP A 2 23.05 -26.62 9.23
C ASP A 2 23.14 -26.37 7.73
N THR A 3 22.06 -25.84 7.12
CA THR A 3 21.99 -25.49 5.70
C THR A 3 22.22 -24.00 5.48
N SER A 4 23.32 -23.49 5.98
CA SER A 4 23.75 -22.14 5.63
C SER A 4 24.06 -22.06 4.13
N PRO A 5 23.48 -21.10 3.37
CA PRO A 5 23.71 -20.98 1.94
C PRO A 5 25.21 -20.72 1.67
N SER A 6 25.75 -21.35 0.63
CA SER A 6 27.14 -21.13 0.25
C SER A 6 27.38 -19.66 -0.14
N ARG A 7 28.58 -19.13 0.07
CA ARG A 7 28.94 -17.73 -0.29
C ARG A 7 28.64 -17.44 -1.79
N SER A 8 28.77 -18.43 -2.65
CA SER A 8 28.46 -18.28 -4.08
C SER A 8 26.93 -18.18 -4.34
N GLN A 9 26.11 -18.86 -3.55
CA GLN A 9 24.66 -18.78 -3.62
C GLN A 9 24.19 -17.41 -3.13
N ALA A 10 24.65 -16.96 -1.95
CA ALA A 10 24.32 -15.66 -1.41
C ALA A 10 24.68 -14.49 -2.35
N ARG A 11 25.81 -14.60 -3.08
CA ARG A 11 26.22 -13.60 -4.08
C ARG A 11 25.32 -13.60 -5.31
N ARG A 12 24.90 -14.78 -5.79
CA ARG A 12 23.94 -14.89 -6.90
C ARG A 12 22.57 -14.33 -6.52
N ASP A 13 22.09 -14.66 -5.33
CA ASP A 13 20.81 -14.17 -4.84
C ASP A 13 20.82 -12.64 -4.67
N ALA A 14 21.89 -12.07 -4.16
CA ALA A 14 22.07 -10.62 -4.07
C ALA A 14 22.11 -9.94 -5.44
N GLN A 15 22.77 -10.54 -6.44
CA GLN A 15 22.81 -10.03 -7.80
C GLN A 15 21.43 -10.09 -8.47
N THR A 16 20.69 -11.18 -8.29
CA THR A 16 19.32 -11.32 -8.81
C THR A 16 18.38 -10.30 -8.16
N ALA A 17 18.50 -10.09 -6.84
CA ALA A 17 17.71 -9.08 -6.13
C ALA A 17 18.04 -7.65 -6.62
N GLY A 18 19.32 -7.34 -6.89
CA GLY A 18 19.74 -6.07 -7.48
C GLY A 18 19.12 -5.84 -8.85
N THR A 19 19.23 -6.82 -9.76
CA THR A 19 18.63 -6.75 -11.10
C THR A 19 17.11 -6.55 -11.04
N ARG A 20 16.43 -7.25 -10.12
CA ARG A 20 14.98 -7.07 -9.92
C ARG A 20 14.64 -5.65 -9.46
N ALA A 21 15.43 -5.09 -8.56
CA ALA A 21 15.24 -3.72 -8.09
C ALA A 21 15.40 -2.70 -9.23
N ASP A 22 16.43 -2.83 -10.06
CA ASP A 22 16.68 -1.96 -11.22
C ASP A 22 15.50 -2.01 -12.22
N ILE A 23 14.95 -3.21 -12.49
CA ILE A 23 13.77 -3.38 -13.34
C ILE A 23 12.55 -2.68 -12.75
N VAL A 24 12.29 -2.84 -11.46
CA VAL A 24 11.14 -2.24 -10.77
C VAL A 24 11.27 -0.71 -10.74
N ASP A 25 12.47 -0.17 -10.53
CA ASP A 25 12.70 1.27 -10.51
C ASP A 25 12.52 1.89 -11.90
N ALA A 26 13.06 1.28 -12.96
CA ALA A 26 12.83 1.70 -14.34
C ALA A 26 11.34 1.65 -14.72
N ALA A 27 10.66 0.55 -14.37
CA ALA A 27 9.23 0.40 -14.61
C ALA A 27 8.39 1.44 -13.85
N THR A 28 8.76 1.74 -12.60
CA THR A 28 8.07 2.75 -11.79
C THR A 28 8.08 4.12 -12.46
N ILE A 29 9.24 4.55 -12.97
CA ILE A 29 9.38 5.84 -13.67
C ILE A 29 8.55 5.82 -14.95
N LEU A 30 8.73 4.82 -15.81
CA LEU A 30 8.07 4.74 -17.10
C LEU A 30 6.55 4.62 -16.99
N MET A 31 6.04 3.81 -16.07
CA MET A 31 4.60 3.62 -15.88
C MET A 31 3.94 4.86 -15.28
N ARG A 32 4.62 5.60 -14.41
CA ARG A 32 4.12 6.88 -13.91
C ARG A 32 4.02 7.94 -15.00
N ASP A 33 5.01 8.00 -15.88
CA ASP A 33 5.11 9.03 -16.92
C ASP A 33 4.23 8.73 -18.13
N ARG A 34 4.10 7.46 -18.53
CA ARG A 34 3.48 7.04 -19.80
C ARG A 34 2.23 6.16 -19.61
N GLY A 35 1.87 5.84 -18.38
CA GLY A 35 0.81 4.87 -18.06
C GLY A 35 1.22 3.42 -18.37
N TYR A 36 0.31 2.48 -18.06
CA TYR A 36 0.52 1.07 -18.32
C TYR A 36 0.64 0.78 -19.83
N VAL A 37 -0.31 1.27 -20.63
CA VAL A 37 -0.36 0.99 -22.08
C VAL A 37 0.85 1.57 -22.79
N GLY A 38 1.27 2.78 -22.45
CA GLY A 38 2.40 3.48 -23.07
C GLY A 38 3.78 2.93 -22.68
N THR A 39 3.85 1.98 -21.75
CA THR A 39 5.10 1.36 -21.28
C THR A 39 5.27 -0.04 -21.88
N SER A 40 6.34 -0.30 -22.62
CA SER A 40 6.67 -1.62 -23.13
C SER A 40 7.75 -2.32 -22.30
N ILE A 41 7.78 -3.67 -22.33
CA ILE A 41 8.85 -4.45 -21.69
C ILE A 41 10.22 -4.08 -22.26
N ALA A 42 10.30 -3.79 -23.57
CA ALA A 42 11.55 -3.34 -24.19
C ALA A 42 12.04 -2.00 -23.62
N ALA A 43 11.13 -1.04 -23.41
CA ALA A 43 11.49 0.24 -22.80
C ALA A 43 11.94 0.08 -21.34
N ILE A 44 11.32 -0.84 -20.59
CA ILE A 44 11.73 -1.16 -19.20
C ILE A 44 13.13 -1.79 -19.21
N ALA A 45 13.40 -2.74 -20.14
CA ALA A 45 14.69 -3.39 -20.29
C ALA A 45 15.81 -2.38 -20.58
N ASP A 46 15.55 -1.46 -21.51
CA ASP A 46 16.48 -0.37 -21.86
C ASP A 46 16.74 0.53 -20.65
N GLY A 47 15.68 0.96 -19.96
CA GLY A 47 15.79 1.80 -18.75
C GLY A 47 16.51 1.13 -17.58
N ALA A 48 16.42 -0.19 -17.46
CA ALA A 48 17.11 -0.98 -16.43
C ALA A 48 18.50 -1.47 -16.85
N GLY A 49 18.91 -1.23 -18.09
CA GLY A 49 20.20 -1.71 -18.63
C GLY A 49 20.31 -3.24 -18.73
N VAL A 50 19.19 -3.95 -18.98
CA VAL A 50 19.14 -5.42 -19.06
C VAL A 50 18.55 -5.90 -20.39
N ALA A 51 18.75 -7.17 -20.73
CA ALA A 51 18.06 -7.77 -21.86
C ALA A 51 16.57 -8.02 -21.53
N VAL A 52 15.69 -7.94 -22.54
CA VAL A 52 14.25 -8.25 -22.40
C VAL A 52 14.01 -9.62 -21.75
N GLN A 53 14.78 -10.64 -22.16
CA GLN A 53 14.70 -11.97 -21.57
C GLN A 53 15.01 -11.99 -20.07
N THR A 54 15.86 -11.08 -19.60
CA THR A 54 16.18 -10.94 -18.17
C THR A 54 14.95 -10.50 -17.37
N ILE A 55 14.10 -9.63 -17.92
CA ILE A 55 12.85 -9.23 -17.26
C ILE A 55 11.93 -10.43 -17.09
N TYR A 56 11.69 -11.20 -18.15
CA TYR A 56 10.84 -12.39 -18.09
C TYR A 56 11.35 -13.42 -17.07
N ASN A 57 12.66 -13.60 -16.97
CA ASN A 57 13.27 -14.54 -16.04
C ASN A 57 13.29 -14.05 -14.59
N ALA A 58 13.47 -12.74 -14.35
CA ALA A 58 13.64 -12.18 -13.02
C ALA A 58 12.32 -11.71 -12.38
N VAL A 59 11.36 -11.28 -13.21
CA VAL A 59 10.09 -10.70 -12.73
C VAL A 59 8.89 -11.41 -13.34
N GLY A 60 8.84 -11.59 -14.67
CA GLY A 60 7.72 -12.21 -15.37
C GLY A 60 7.12 -11.32 -16.46
N SER A 61 5.79 -11.37 -16.60
CA SER A 61 4.99 -10.57 -17.53
C SER A 61 5.00 -9.07 -17.18
N LYS A 62 4.43 -8.24 -18.03
CA LYS A 62 4.25 -6.81 -17.74
C LYS A 62 3.31 -6.59 -16.56
N ALA A 63 2.33 -7.47 -16.36
CA ALA A 63 1.47 -7.46 -15.19
C ALA A 63 2.25 -7.79 -13.91
N ASP A 64 3.17 -8.79 -13.94
CA ASP A 64 4.05 -9.12 -12.82
C ASP A 64 5.02 -7.97 -12.49
N VAL A 65 5.47 -7.23 -13.49
CA VAL A 65 6.27 -6.01 -13.28
C VAL A 65 5.44 -4.96 -12.56
N LEU A 66 4.20 -4.68 -12.99
CA LEU A 66 3.31 -3.74 -12.29
C LEU A 66 2.98 -4.21 -10.87
N ALA A 67 2.76 -5.52 -10.66
CA ALA A 67 2.59 -6.08 -9.32
C ALA A 67 3.80 -5.80 -8.41
N SER A 68 5.02 -5.96 -8.96
CA SER A 68 6.25 -5.67 -8.23
C SER A 68 6.43 -4.18 -7.94
N VAL A 69 6.04 -3.30 -8.86
CA VAL A 69 6.02 -1.84 -8.66
C VAL A 69 5.04 -1.47 -7.56
N LEU A 70 3.83 -2.03 -7.56
CA LEU A 70 2.81 -1.79 -6.53
C LEU A 70 3.29 -2.29 -5.16
N ALA A 71 3.84 -3.50 -5.09
CA ALA A 71 4.45 -4.04 -3.87
C ALA A 71 5.57 -3.12 -3.37
N GLY A 72 6.49 -2.69 -4.22
CA GLY A 72 7.55 -1.75 -3.88
C GLY A 72 7.03 -0.40 -3.36
N ALA A 73 5.94 0.12 -3.90
CA ALA A 73 5.32 1.35 -3.40
C ALA A 73 4.70 1.17 -2.00
N THR A 74 4.21 -0.04 -1.69
CA THR A 74 3.64 -0.38 -0.39
C THR A 74 4.70 -0.84 0.63
N ASP A 75 5.77 -1.54 0.20
CA ASP A 75 6.80 -2.16 1.05
C ASP A 75 7.98 -1.21 1.35
N ARG A 76 8.29 -0.22 0.49
CA ARG A 76 9.26 0.87 0.80
C ARG A 76 8.88 1.69 2.03
N ALA A 77 7.79 1.36 2.60
CA ALA A 77 7.40 1.64 3.96
C ALA A 77 8.32 1.00 5.04
N GLY A 78 9.37 0.29 4.69
CA GLY A 78 10.26 -0.41 5.63
C GLY A 78 11.07 0.46 6.60
N ALA A 79 11.02 1.78 6.46
CA ALA A 79 11.48 2.73 7.51
C ALA A 79 10.30 3.32 8.32
N GLY A 80 9.08 2.81 8.14
CA GLY A 80 7.83 3.15 8.79
C GLY A 80 6.67 2.33 8.20
N GLY A 81 6.94 1.04 7.88
CA GLY A 81 6.24 0.17 6.97
C GLY A 81 4.74 -0.02 7.15
N ARG A 82 4.04 -0.21 6.02
CA ARG A 82 2.66 -0.72 5.96
C ARG A 82 2.56 -2.22 6.28
N SER A 83 3.48 -2.80 7.03
CA SER A 83 3.28 -4.15 7.56
C SER A 83 2.16 -4.08 8.60
N GLY A 84 1.12 -4.86 8.45
CA GLY A 84 0.05 -4.96 9.43
C GLY A 84 0.56 -5.11 10.87
N PRO A 85 1.62 -5.90 11.14
CA PRO A 85 2.22 -6.02 12.45
C PRO A 85 2.76 -4.73 13.05
N ASP A 86 3.36 -3.84 12.24
CA ASP A 86 3.88 -2.56 12.75
C ASP A 86 2.73 -1.62 13.14
N LEU A 87 1.69 -1.49 12.30
CA LEU A 87 0.51 -0.69 12.63
C LEU A 87 -0.17 -1.22 13.90
N ALA A 88 -0.38 -2.53 14.00
CA ALA A 88 -1.00 -3.14 15.19
C ALA A 88 -0.19 -2.86 16.46
N ALA A 89 1.14 -2.96 16.41
CA ALA A 89 2.02 -2.64 17.52
C ALA A 89 1.94 -1.17 17.92
N ARG A 90 1.94 -0.25 16.95
CA ARG A 90 1.80 1.20 17.20
C ARG A 90 0.44 1.56 17.79
N LEU A 91 -0.64 0.95 17.28
CA LEU A 91 -1.99 1.11 17.86
C LEU A 91 -2.07 0.54 19.28
N ALA A 92 -1.41 -0.61 19.52
CA ALA A 92 -1.33 -1.21 20.84
C ALA A 92 -0.55 -0.35 21.84
N ALA A 93 0.44 0.38 21.44
CA ALA A 93 1.24 1.30 22.27
C ALA A 93 0.56 2.66 22.51
N ALA A 94 -0.49 3.02 21.75
CA ALA A 94 -1.15 4.32 21.89
C ALA A 94 -1.83 4.48 23.25
N GLU A 95 -1.57 5.56 23.97
CA GLU A 95 -2.09 5.79 25.32
C GLU A 95 -3.57 6.16 25.34
N THR A 96 -4.03 6.88 24.32
CA THR A 96 -5.42 7.37 24.20
C THR A 96 -6.07 7.01 22.87
N ALA A 97 -7.39 7.08 22.80
CA ALA A 97 -8.15 6.89 21.57
C ALA A 97 -7.73 7.89 20.47
N GLY A 98 -7.53 9.16 20.85
CA GLY A 98 -7.08 10.19 19.91
C GLY A 98 -5.70 9.89 19.31
N VAL A 99 -4.74 9.43 20.12
CA VAL A 99 -3.42 9.02 19.67
C VAL A 99 -3.52 7.80 18.73
N ALA A 100 -4.34 6.78 19.08
CA ALA A 100 -4.52 5.61 18.23
C ALA A 100 -5.11 5.97 16.86
N LEU A 101 -6.17 6.80 16.84
CA LEU A 101 -6.76 7.26 15.57
C LEU A 101 -5.83 8.17 14.78
N GLY A 102 -5.01 8.98 15.46
CA GLY A 102 -3.92 9.75 14.83
C GLY A 102 -2.90 8.85 14.13
N VAL A 103 -2.42 7.82 14.82
CA VAL A 103 -1.51 6.81 14.24
C VAL A 103 -2.12 6.14 13.01
N LEU A 104 -3.41 5.77 13.07
CA LEU A 104 -4.11 5.17 11.95
C LEU A 104 -4.23 6.14 10.77
N ALA A 105 -4.62 7.40 11.03
CA ALA A 105 -4.73 8.42 9.99
C ALA A 105 -3.39 8.68 9.31
N ASP A 106 -2.33 8.87 10.07
CA ASP A 106 -0.98 9.12 9.54
C ASP A 106 -0.48 7.93 8.71
N TRP A 107 -0.73 6.69 9.17
CA TRP A 107 -0.40 5.49 8.43
C TRP A 107 -1.14 5.39 7.08
N ILE A 108 -2.44 5.75 7.03
CA ILE A 108 -3.23 5.83 5.80
C ILE A 108 -2.64 6.88 4.86
N VAL A 109 -2.38 8.08 5.36
CA VAL A 109 -1.86 9.20 4.56
C VAL A 109 -0.51 8.86 3.95
N ASP A 110 0.43 8.41 4.77
CA ASP A 110 1.77 8.00 4.32
C ASP A 110 1.71 6.92 3.24
N GLY A 111 0.82 5.94 3.42
CA GLY A 111 0.60 4.89 2.46
C GLY A 111 0.04 5.40 1.13
N ASN A 112 -0.93 6.30 1.19
CA ASN A 112 -1.57 6.86 0.01
C ASN A 112 -0.64 7.77 -0.77
N GLN A 113 0.16 8.61 -0.11
CA GLN A 113 1.16 9.44 -0.78
C GLN A 113 2.13 8.62 -1.64
N ARG A 114 2.52 7.42 -1.15
CA ARG A 114 3.41 6.53 -1.90
C ARG A 114 2.69 5.73 -2.98
N ALA A 115 1.48 5.27 -2.69
CA ALA A 115 0.73 4.38 -3.59
C ALA A 115 -0.05 5.13 -4.68
N ALA A 116 -0.52 6.35 -4.42
CA ALA A 116 -1.43 7.07 -5.31
C ALA A 116 -0.93 7.17 -6.77
N PRO A 117 0.34 7.48 -7.06
CA PRO A 117 0.81 7.58 -8.44
C PRO A 117 0.70 6.27 -9.22
N ILE A 118 0.99 5.14 -8.56
CA ILE A 118 0.94 3.83 -9.22
C ILE A 118 -0.45 3.21 -9.15
N GLN A 119 -1.26 3.56 -8.15
CA GLN A 119 -2.66 3.14 -8.05
C GLN A 119 -3.48 3.67 -9.23
N ARG A 120 -3.20 4.89 -9.69
CA ARG A 120 -3.83 5.42 -10.91
C ARG A 120 -3.50 4.56 -12.13
N VAL A 121 -2.24 4.18 -12.30
CA VAL A 121 -1.81 3.28 -13.39
C VAL A 121 -2.51 1.91 -13.29
N LEU A 122 -2.65 1.36 -12.09
CA LEU A 122 -3.36 0.12 -11.84
C LEU A 122 -4.84 0.23 -12.24
N ASN A 123 -5.54 1.27 -11.78
CA ASN A 123 -6.96 1.48 -12.06
C ASN A 123 -7.24 1.66 -13.55
N GLU A 124 -6.41 2.42 -14.27
CA GLU A 124 -6.52 2.62 -15.72
C GLU A 124 -6.31 1.28 -16.47
N ALA A 125 -5.33 0.50 -16.05
CA ALA A 125 -4.99 -0.77 -16.68
C ALA A 125 -6.01 -1.89 -16.39
N ALA A 126 -6.59 -1.94 -15.20
CA ALA A 126 -7.57 -2.94 -14.79
C ALA A 126 -8.86 -2.92 -15.63
N GLY A 127 -9.15 -1.80 -16.29
CA GLY A 127 -10.26 -1.67 -17.23
C GLY A 127 -10.07 -2.41 -18.56
N ILE A 128 -8.82 -2.74 -18.92
CA ILE A 128 -8.45 -3.25 -20.24
C ILE A 128 -7.65 -4.57 -20.18
N ASP A 129 -7.09 -4.93 -19.04
CA ASP A 129 -6.25 -6.10 -18.84
C ASP A 129 -6.80 -6.95 -17.68
N PRO A 130 -7.30 -8.18 -17.95
CA PRO A 130 -7.85 -9.06 -16.91
C PRO A 130 -6.84 -9.44 -15.82
N GLU A 131 -5.54 -9.61 -16.15
CA GLU A 131 -4.50 -9.91 -15.16
C GLU A 131 -4.33 -8.75 -14.17
N ILE A 132 -4.44 -7.52 -14.67
CA ILE A 132 -4.36 -6.32 -13.83
C ILE A 132 -5.61 -6.18 -12.95
N ARG A 133 -6.80 -6.53 -13.46
CA ARG A 133 -8.01 -6.57 -12.63
C ARG A 133 -7.89 -7.57 -11.48
N GLU A 134 -7.33 -8.75 -11.72
CA GLU A 134 -7.04 -9.74 -10.67
C GLU A 134 -6.05 -9.18 -9.62
N LEU A 135 -5.01 -8.49 -10.09
CA LEU A 135 -4.05 -7.80 -9.22
C LEU A 135 -4.72 -6.73 -8.35
N GLU A 136 -5.62 -5.93 -8.92
CA GLU A 136 -6.40 -4.92 -8.19
C GLU A 136 -7.24 -5.57 -7.08
N LEU A 137 -8.02 -6.60 -7.41
CA LEU A 137 -8.85 -7.34 -6.45
C LEU A 137 -8.01 -7.98 -5.33
N SER A 138 -6.89 -8.60 -5.68
CA SER A 138 -6.00 -9.21 -4.69
C SER A 138 -5.34 -8.17 -3.78
N SER A 139 -5.04 -6.98 -4.30
CA SER A 139 -4.50 -5.86 -3.52
C SER A 139 -5.53 -5.31 -2.53
N ALA A 140 -6.79 -5.16 -2.97
CA ALA A 140 -7.90 -4.77 -2.10
C ALA A 140 -8.12 -5.78 -0.97
N ALA A 141 -8.10 -7.09 -1.27
CA ALA A 141 -8.26 -8.14 -0.27
C ALA A 141 -7.13 -8.10 0.79
N ARG A 142 -5.88 -7.90 0.39
CA ARG A 142 -4.75 -7.74 1.33
C ARG A 142 -4.91 -6.50 2.22
N SER A 143 -5.40 -5.40 1.66
CA SER A 143 -5.66 -4.18 2.43
C SER A 143 -6.74 -4.40 3.49
N LEU A 144 -7.82 -5.10 3.16
CA LEU A 144 -8.87 -5.45 4.12
C LEU A 144 -8.36 -6.32 5.27
N VAL A 145 -7.45 -7.27 5.02
CA VAL A 145 -6.80 -8.06 6.08
C VAL A 145 -6.00 -7.15 7.02
N ALA A 146 -5.16 -6.27 6.47
CA ALA A 146 -4.35 -5.36 7.28
C ALA A 146 -5.20 -4.40 8.14
N TYR A 147 -6.32 -3.92 7.60
CA TYR A 147 -7.28 -3.13 8.39
C TYR A 147 -8.03 -3.97 9.42
N GLY A 148 -8.31 -5.26 9.14
CA GLY A 148 -8.87 -6.19 10.11
C GLY A 148 -7.99 -6.35 11.34
N ASP A 149 -6.67 -6.50 11.15
CA ASP A 149 -5.71 -6.58 12.26
C ASP A 149 -5.71 -5.29 13.10
N ALA A 150 -5.74 -4.12 12.45
CA ALA A 150 -5.83 -2.83 13.12
C ALA A 150 -7.14 -2.70 13.94
N VAL A 151 -8.27 -3.12 13.35
CA VAL A 151 -9.59 -3.12 14.01
C VAL A 151 -9.61 -4.03 15.23
N ALA A 152 -9.00 -5.22 15.17
CA ALA A 152 -8.92 -6.12 16.31
C ALA A 152 -8.22 -5.46 17.52
N VAL A 153 -7.13 -4.71 17.27
CA VAL A 153 -6.44 -3.93 18.30
C VAL A 153 -7.31 -2.79 18.82
N LEU A 154 -7.97 -2.03 17.94
CA LEU A 154 -8.87 -0.94 18.35
C LEU A 154 -10.03 -1.48 19.21
N ARG A 155 -10.68 -2.58 18.81
CA ARG A 155 -11.76 -3.22 19.57
C ARG A 155 -11.30 -3.65 20.95
N SER A 156 -10.17 -4.34 21.05
CA SER A 156 -9.68 -4.85 22.33
C SER A 156 -9.34 -3.75 23.32
N ARG A 157 -8.86 -2.61 22.84
CA ARG A 157 -8.40 -1.50 23.69
C ARG A 157 -9.43 -0.40 23.94
N LEU A 158 -10.18 -0.07 22.91
CA LEU A 158 -11.07 1.10 22.94
C LEU A 158 -12.55 0.71 22.84
N GLY A 159 -12.83 -0.49 22.37
CA GLY A 159 -14.16 -0.90 21.93
C GLY A 159 -14.50 -0.31 20.55
N LEU A 160 -15.53 -0.86 19.92
CA LEU A 160 -16.13 -0.26 18.72
C LEU A 160 -17.54 0.19 19.01
N ARG A 161 -18.08 1.08 18.17
CA ARG A 161 -19.47 1.53 18.25
C ARG A 161 -20.42 0.32 18.32
N ALA A 162 -21.45 0.42 19.16
CA ALA A 162 -22.43 -0.65 19.33
C ALA A 162 -23.06 -1.05 17.98
N GLY A 163 -23.11 -2.34 17.70
CA GLY A 163 -23.64 -2.91 16.46
C GLY A 163 -22.66 -2.93 15.29
N LEU A 164 -21.46 -2.34 15.42
CA LEU A 164 -20.44 -2.38 14.37
C LEU A 164 -19.59 -3.66 14.51
N SER A 165 -19.61 -4.53 13.49
CA SER A 165 -18.74 -5.70 13.40
C SER A 165 -17.30 -5.31 13.03
N ASP A 166 -16.32 -6.20 13.26
CA ASP A 166 -14.92 -5.98 12.85
C ASP A 166 -14.80 -5.83 11.33
N HIS A 167 -15.56 -6.63 10.59
CA HIS A 167 -15.57 -6.55 9.13
C HIS A 167 -16.09 -5.18 8.63
N GLU A 168 -17.20 -4.69 9.18
CA GLU A 168 -17.76 -3.38 8.81
C GLU A 168 -16.82 -2.23 9.20
N ALA A 169 -16.15 -2.34 10.37
CA ALA A 169 -15.16 -1.36 10.80
C ALA A 169 -13.95 -1.36 9.85
N ALA A 170 -13.41 -2.53 9.50
CA ALA A 170 -12.31 -2.66 8.55
C ALA A 170 -12.68 -2.11 7.15
N ALA A 171 -13.87 -2.45 6.65
CA ALA A 171 -14.39 -1.94 5.39
C ALA A 171 -14.56 -0.42 5.42
N SER A 172 -15.04 0.15 6.54
CA SER A 172 -15.19 1.60 6.71
C SER A 172 -13.83 2.32 6.69
N ILE A 173 -12.82 1.78 7.39
CA ILE A 173 -11.45 2.32 7.37
C ILE A 173 -10.89 2.24 5.96
N TRP A 174 -11.07 1.09 5.29
CA TRP A 174 -10.58 0.90 3.92
C TRP A 174 -11.25 1.88 2.95
N ALA A 175 -12.55 2.10 3.06
CA ALA A 175 -13.27 3.06 2.22
C ALA A 175 -12.76 4.50 2.42
N LEU A 176 -12.57 4.94 3.66
CA LEU A 176 -12.02 6.27 3.99
C LEU A 176 -10.57 6.42 3.55
N GLY A 177 -9.76 5.38 3.75
CA GLY A 177 -8.33 5.36 3.43
C GLY A 177 -8.00 4.85 2.03
N HIS A 178 -9.00 4.66 1.14
CA HIS A 178 -8.74 4.12 -0.19
C HIS A 178 -7.87 5.08 -1.02
N PRO A 179 -6.84 4.59 -1.74
CA PRO A 179 -5.99 5.44 -2.57
C PRO A 179 -6.75 6.30 -3.58
N GLN A 180 -7.91 5.81 -4.09
CA GLN A 180 -8.77 6.58 -4.98
C GLN A 180 -9.39 7.80 -4.28
N VAL A 181 -9.74 7.69 -3.00
CA VAL A 181 -10.24 8.84 -2.21
C VAL A 181 -9.15 9.90 -2.05
N PHE A 182 -7.93 9.45 -1.75
CA PHE A 182 -6.77 10.34 -1.72
C PHE A 182 -6.53 11.01 -3.08
N GLN A 183 -6.55 10.24 -4.17
CA GLN A 183 -6.41 10.76 -5.54
C GLN A 183 -7.46 11.84 -5.81
N THR A 184 -8.73 11.55 -5.55
CA THR A 184 -9.83 12.50 -5.80
C THR A 184 -9.69 13.76 -4.95
N LEU A 185 -9.46 13.65 -3.65
CA LEU A 185 -9.45 14.82 -2.76
C LEU A 185 -8.15 15.64 -2.91
N VAL A 186 -7.00 14.98 -2.92
CA VAL A 186 -5.70 15.68 -2.90
C VAL A 186 -5.23 16.05 -4.31
N VAL A 187 -5.32 15.13 -5.28
CA VAL A 187 -4.78 15.39 -6.61
C VAL A 187 -5.80 16.11 -7.49
N ASP A 188 -7.03 15.60 -7.58
CA ASP A 188 -8.03 16.12 -8.53
C ASP A 188 -8.71 17.41 -7.99
N LEU A 189 -9.03 17.47 -6.69
CA LEU A 189 -9.68 18.61 -6.03
C LEU A 189 -8.70 19.58 -5.36
N GLY A 190 -7.40 19.27 -5.32
CA GLY A 190 -6.35 20.15 -4.84
C GLY A 190 -6.30 20.35 -3.33
N TRP A 191 -6.83 19.41 -2.53
CA TRP A 191 -6.67 19.49 -1.08
C TRP A 191 -5.19 19.36 -0.71
N SER A 192 -4.78 20.07 0.35
CA SER A 192 -3.47 19.78 0.93
C SER A 192 -3.51 18.43 1.66
N THR A 193 -2.34 17.81 1.81
CA THR A 193 -2.21 16.57 2.60
C THR A 193 -2.66 16.78 4.04
N GLU A 194 -2.41 17.96 4.62
CA GLU A 194 -2.84 18.34 5.97
C GLU A 194 -4.37 18.39 6.07
N THR A 195 -5.04 18.95 5.06
CA THR A 195 -6.51 18.99 4.99
C THR A 195 -7.09 17.57 4.92
N TYR A 196 -6.51 16.71 4.09
CA TYR A 196 -6.92 15.30 3.99
C TYR A 196 -6.69 14.55 5.32
N THR A 197 -5.55 14.78 5.98
CA THR A 197 -5.25 14.18 7.28
C THR A 197 -6.24 14.63 8.34
N ALA A 198 -6.55 15.93 8.40
CA ALA A 198 -7.53 16.47 9.34
C ALA A 198 -8.93 15.89 9.10
N TRP A 199 -9.33 15.74 7.83
CA TRP A 199 -10.58 15.10 7.46
C TRP A 199 -10.64 13.63 7.93
N LEU A 200 -9.59 12.82 7.69
CA LEU A 200 -9.51 11.45 8.19
C LEU A 200 -9.64 11.39 9.72
N ARG A 201 -8.90 12.25 10.43
CA ARG A 201 -8.96 12.35 11.89
C ARG A 201 -10.34 12.74 12.41
N SER A 202 -11.14 13.47 11.64
CA SER A 202 -12.52 13.78 11.98
C SER A 202 -13.52 12.67 11.68
N ALA A 203 -13.24 11.82 10.66
CA ALA A 203 -14.13 10.76 10.23
C ALA A 203 -13.94 9.44 11.02
N LEU A 204 -12.69 9.08 11.34
CA LEU A 204 -12.35 7.83 12.04
C LEU A 204 -13.01 7.68 13.43
N PRO A 205 -13.22 8.74 14.22
CA PRO A 205 -13.93 8.66 15.50
C PRO A 205 -15.33 8.03 15.44
N ALA A 206 -16.01 8.09 14.30
CA ALA A 206 -17.32 7.46 14.11
C ALA A 206 -17.31 5.93 14.31
N LEU A 207 -16.13 5.29 14.31
CA LEU A 207 -15.94 3.87 14.57
C LEU A 207 -15.97 3.53 16.07
N LEU A 208 -15.76 4.51 16.94
CA LEU A 208 -15.63 4.32 18.39
C LEU A 208 -16.96 4.58 19.12
N PRO A 209 -17.12 4.08 20.36
CA PRO A 209 -18.27 4.40 21.19
C PRO A 209 -18.39 5.91 21.45
N ALA A 210 -19.62 6.43 21.46
CA ALA A 210 -19.88 7.82 21.83
C ALA A 210 -19.33 8.13 23.24
N GLY A 211 -18.62 9.25 23.38
CA GLY A 211 -18.09 9.73 24.67
C GLY A 211 -16.64 9.32 24.97
N ARG A 212 -15.95 8.56 24.08
CA ARG A 212 -14.53 8.23 24.26
C ARG A 212 -13.55 9.26 23.69
N ILE A 213 -14.03 10.25 22.97
CA ILE A 213 -13.20 11.32 22.41
C ILE A 213 -13.53 12.58 23.16
N PRO A 214 -12.56 13.22 23.85
CA PRO A 214 -12.79 14.55 24.41
C PRO A 214 -13.14 15.51 23.26
N ALA A 215 -14.19 16.30 23.45
CA ALA A 215 -14.46 17.42 22.57
C ALA A 215 -13.23 18.35 22.57
N HIS A 216 -12.76 18.72 21.38
CA HIS A 216 -11.70 19.71 21.20
C HIS A 216 -12.18 21.10 21.53
#